data_d16a0393bcdeac3cd328cc96d0ae8391
#
_entry.id   d16a0393bcdeac3cd328cc96d0ae8391
#
_cell.length_a   1.000
_cell.length_b   1.000
_cell.length_c   1.000
_cell.angle_alpha   90.00
_cell.angle_beta   90.00
_cell.angle_gamma   90.00
#
_symmetry.space_group_name_H-M   'P 1'
#
loop_
_entity.id
_entity.type
_entity.pdbx_description
1 polymer ?
#
loop_
_entity_poly.entity_id
_entity_poly.type
_entity_poly.pdbx_seq_one_letter_code
_entity_poly.pdbx_strand_id
1 'polypeptide(L)'
;MSNNDNHKGEGQGHVHAHPDSPCWSCRGSVDQRAPFCHACGIIQPARRGDEFQRLGMKADFDLDPKDLEKRYFAFQRTFHPDRFATKSSREKQLSLQHATDLNEAYDRLKAPLSRAEALLETKGAGVDDHARTESDPELLMEAMESREALADAETAD
;
A
#
# COMPACT_ATOMS: atom_id res chain seq x y z
N MET A 1 -1.98 22.90 -55.52
CA MET A 1 -2.93 21.95 -54.95
C MET A 1 -2.10 20.99 -54.13
N SER A 2 -1.95 21.28 -52.84
CA SER A 2 -1.10 20.51 -51.93
C SER A 2 -1.89 20.36 -50.67
N ASN A 3 -2.40 19.15 -50.40
CA ASN A 3 -3.05 18.77 -49.16
C ASN A 3 -1.98 18.22 -48.22
N ASN A 4 -1.83 18.89 -47.11
CA ASN A 4 -0.91 18.54 -46.04
C ASN A 4 -1.79 17.97 -44.91
N ASP A 5 -1.97 16.66 -44.86
CA ASP A 5 -2.69 15.99 -43.79
C ASP A 5 -1.73 15.71 -42.62
N ASN A 6 -1.85 16.57 -41.60
CA ASN A 6 -1.13 16.46 -40.35
C ASN A 6 -1.89 15.55 -39.40
N HIS A 7 -1.52 14.26 -39.33
CA HIS A 7 -2.05 13.31 -38.38
C HIS A 7 -1.34 13.54 -37.03
N LYS A 8 -1.97 14.34 -36.16
CA LYS A 8 -1.66 14.37 -34.71
C LYS A 8 -2.22 13.12 -34.06
N GLY A 9 -1.34 12.22 -33.66
CA GLY A 9 -1.66 11.10 -32.80
C GLY A 9 -1.96 11.61 -31.39
N GLU A 10 -3.23 11.67 -31.04
CA GLU A 10 -3.68 11.90 -29.65
C GLU A 10 -3.53 10.60 -28.86
N GLY A 11 -2.46 10.51 -28.08
CA GLY A 11 -2.30 9.52 -27.05
C GLY A 11 -3.31 9.78 -25.92
N GLN A 12 -4.46 9.12 -25.97
CA GLN A 12 -5.44 9.12 -24.87
C GLN A 12 -4.91 8.28 -23.73
N GLY A 13 -4.10 8.90 -22.87
CA GLY A 13 -3.87 8.39 -21.53
C GLY A 13 -5.17 8.48 -20.74
N HIS A 14 -5.81 7.36 -20.46
CA HIS A 14 -6.90 7.31 -19.49
C HIS A 14 -6.37 7.68 -18.11
N VAL A 15 -6.37 8.97 -17.81
CA VAL A 15 -6.17 9.49 -16.46
C VAL A 15 -7.49 9.22 -15.73
N HIS A 16 -7.54 8.18 -14.92
CA HIS A 16 -8.62 8.03 -13.96
C HIS A 16 -8.54 9.22 -13.00
N ALA A 17 -9.32 10.25 -13.29
CA ALA A 17 -9.46 11.42 -12.44
C ALA A 17 -10.10 10.97 -11.12
N HIS A 18 -9.29 10.80 -10.08
CA HIS A 18 -9.82 10.63 -8.73
C HIS A 18 -10.45 11.95 -8.32
N PRO A 19 -11.69 11.94 -7.80
CA PRO A 19 -12.36 13.18 -7.44
C PRO A 19 -11.53 13.95 -6.42
N ASP A 20 -11.22 15.20 -6.72
CA ASP A 20 -10.52 16.09 -5.82
C ASP A 20 -11.31 16.29 -4.53
N SER A 21 -10.61 16.44 -3.43
CA SER A 21 -11.21 16.78 -2.15
C SER A 21 -10.72 18.12 -1.65
N PRO A 22 -11.52 18.85 -0.91
CA PRO A 22 -11.07 20.13 -0.36
C PRO A 22 -10.00 19.91 0.71
N CYS A 23 -8.92 20.68 0.62
CA CYS A 23 -7.91 20.75 1.67
C CYS A 23 -8.55 21.11 3.02
N TRP A 24 -8.22 20.39 4.06
CA TRP A 24 -8.80 20.65 5.38
C TRP A 24 -8.41 22.02 5.96
N SER A 25 -7.33 22.64 5.46
CA SER A 25 -6.83 23.94 5.92
C SER A 25 -7.28 25.09 5.01
N CYS A 26 -6.88 25.08 3.73
CA CYS A 26 -7.11 26.20 2.83
C CYS A 26 -8.33 26.03 1.90
N ARG A 27 -9.01 24.89 1.93
CA ARG A 27 -10.15 24.54 1.06
C ARG A 27 -9.82 24.40 -0.43
N GLY A 28 -8.57 24.61 -0.84
CA GLY A 28 -8.14 24.36 -2.22
C GLY A 28 -8.33 22.89 -2.60
N SER A 29 -8.50 22.62 -3.88
CA SER A 29 -8.62 21.26 -4.41
C SER A 29 -7.33 20.48 -4.19
N VAL A 30 -7.43 19.23 -3.74
CA VAL A 30 -6.30 18.32 -3.51
C VAL A 30 -6.60 16.99 -4.16
N ASP A 31 -5.70 16.54 -5.02
CA ASP A 31 -5.74 15.19 -5.56
C ASP A 31 -5.78 14.15 -4.43
N GLN A 32 -6.62 13.13 -4.60
CA GLN A 32 -6.80 12.12 -3.56
C GLN A 32 -5.52 11.34 -3.22
N ARG A 33 -4.54 11.32 -4.11
CA ARG A 33 -3.25 10.64 -3.89
C ARG A 33 -2.17 11.58 -3.35
N ALA A 34 -2.42 12.88 -3.36
CA ALA A 34 -1.43 13.86 -2.88
C ALA A 34 -1.39 13.88 -1.34
N PRO A 35 -0.26 13.54 -0.73
CA PRO A 35 -0.12 13.58 0.72
C PRO A 35 0.00 15.00 1.27
N PHE A 36 0.21 15.98 0.40
CA PHE A 36 0.30 17.39 0.75
C PHE A 36 -0.58 18.23 -0.20
N CYS A 37 -1.16 19.28 0.33
CA CYS A 37 -1.87 20.27 -0.48
C CYS A 37 -0.88 21.05 -1.33
N HIS A 38 -1.05 21.08 -2.63
CA HIS A 38 -0.18 21.84 -3.54
C HIS A 38 -0.33 23.35 -3.41
N ALA A 39 -1.47 23.84 -2.87
CA ALA A 39 -1.72 25.27 -2.70
C ALA A 39 -1.10 25.82 -1.41
N CYS A 40 -1.17 25.11 -0.29
CA CYS A 40 -0.68 25.61 1.01
C CYS A 40 0.39 24.72 1.65
N GLY A 41 0.79 23.62 1.03
CA GLY A 41 1.85 22.73 1.50
C GLY A 41 1.50 21.88 2.74
N ILE A 42 0.28 21.99 3.29
CA ILE A 42 -0.08 21.28 4.51
C ILE A 42 -0.33 19.79 4.25
N ILE A 43 0.08 18.96 5.21
CA ILE A 43 -0.13 17.50 5.16
C ILE A 43 -1.63 17.18 5.14
N GLN A 44 -2.03 16.25 4.29
CA GLN A 44 -3.42 15.80 4.15
C GLN A 44 -3.62 14.46 4.88
N PRO A 45 -4.85 14.10 5.25
CA PRO A 45 -5.14 12.80 5.83
C PRO A 45 -4.68 11.66 4.92
N ALA A 46 -4.11 10.59 5.51
CA ALA A 46 -3.84 9.36 4.79
C ALA A 46 -5.15 8.80 4.25
N ARG A 47 -5.20 8.53 2.95
CA ARG A 47 -6.41 8.01 2.32
C ARG A 47 -6.39 6.50 2.23
N ARG A 48 -7.58 5.93 2.11
CA ARG A 48 -7.71 4.50 1.86
C ARG A 48 -7.05 4.17 0.52
N GLY A 49 -6.13 3.27 0.56
CA GLY A 49 -5.40 2.74 -0.59
C GLY A 49 -4.73 1.44 -0.16
N ASP A 50 -4.44 0.60 -1.14
CA ASP A 50 -3.68 -0.61 -0.88
C ASP A 50 -2.21 -0.29 -0.55
N GLU A 51 -1.49 -1.28 -0.08
CA GLU A 51 -0.09 -1.18 0.33
C GLU A 51 0.82 -0.75 -0.84
N PHE A 52 0.53 -1.21 -2.05
CA PHE A 52 1.30 -0.85 -3.24
C PHE A 52 1.14 0.65 -3.55
N GLN A 53 -0.08 1.15 -3.49
CA GLN A 53 -0.36 2.58 -3.72
C GLN A 53 0.29 3.47 -2.66
N ARG A 54 0.34 3.04 -1.39
CA ARG A 54 1.00 3.78 -0.29
C ARG A 54 2.49 3.97 -0.53
N LEU A 55 3.14 2.96 -1.12
CA LEU A 55 4.56 2.99 -1.48
C LEU A 55 4.82 3.47 -2.93
N GLY A 56 3.76 3.89 -3.63
CA GLY A 56 3.86 4.38 -5.00
C GLY A 56 4.36 3.31 -5.99
N MET A 57 4.00 2.04 -5.70
CA MET A 57 4.38 0.89 -6.51
C MET A 57 3.19 0.39 -7.33
N LYS A 58 3.48 -0.32 -8.42
CA LYS A 58 2.47 -1.09 -9.14
C LYS A 58 2.14 -2.34 -8.34
N ALA A 59 0.86 -2.72 -8.30
CA ALA A 59 0.43 -3.97 -7.69
C ALA A 59 0.95 -5.16 -8.52
N ASP A 60 2.00 -5.77 -8.02
CA ASP A 60 2.68 -6.91 -8.64
C ASP A 60 3.27 -7.80 -7.54
N PHE A 61 3.37 -9.11 -7.82
CA PHE A 61 4.03 -10.04 -6.89
C PHE A 61 5.55 -9.89 -6.96
N ASP A 62 6.10 -9.71 -8.18
CA ASP A 62 7.54 -9.60 -8.42
C ASP A 62 8.01 -8.17 -8.17
N LEU A 63 8.20 -7.84 -6.88
CA LEU A 63 8.77 -6.56 -6.46
C LEU A 63 10.28 -6.65 -6.32
N ASP A 64 11.01 -5.64 -6.79
CA ASP A 64 12.41 -5.46 -6.44
C ASP A 64 12.52 -5.03 -4.96
N PRO A 65 13.14 -5.84 -4.08
CA PRO A 65 13.29 -5.51 -2.67
C PRO A 65 14.05 -4.20 -2.44
N LYS A 66 15.00 -3.87 -3.30
CA LYS A 66 15.78 -2.62 -3.20
C LYS A 66 14.95 -1.40 -3.56
N ASP A 67 14.07 -1.49 -4.57
CA ASP A 67 13.17 -0.39 -4.91
C ASP A 67 12.12 -0.19 -3.82
N LEU A 68 11.57 -1.28 -3.27
CA LEU A 68 10.65 -1.25 -2.13
C LEU A 68 11.28 -0.54 -0.93
N GLU A 69 12.47 -0.93 -0.53
CA GLU A 69 13.21 -0.35 0.60
C GLU A 69 13.55 1.13 0.34
N LYS A 70 14.03 1.47 -0.85
CA LYS A 70 14.34 2.84 -1.25
C LYS A 70 13.12 3.76 -1.14
N ARG A 71 11.96 3.32 -1.63
CA ARG A 71 10.69 4.06 -1.55
C ARG A 71 10.23 4.23 -0.12
N TYR A 72 10.26 3.15 0.66
CA TYR A 72 9.93 3.19 2.07
C TYR A 72 10.75 4.25 2.83
N PHE A 73 12.07 4.26 2.71
CA PHE A 73 12.91 5.26 3.37
C PHE A 73 12.70 6.69 2.85
N ALA A 74 12.38 6.85 1.57
CA ALA A 74 12.05 8.16 1.03
C ALA A 74 10.78 8.74 1.66
N PHE A 75 9.72 7.93 1.74
CA PHE A 75 8.46 8.33 2.37
C PHE A 75 8.60 8.48 3.89
N GLN A 76 9.32 7.58 4.56
CA GLN A 76 9.58 7.67 6.00
C GLN A 76 10.25 9.00 6.35
N ARG A 77 11.27 9.43 5.60
CA ARG A 77 11.88 10.75 5.80
C ARG A 77 10.89 11.89 5.58
N THR A 78 9.95 11.74 4.66
CA THR A 78 8.95 12.77 4.35
C THR A 78 7.93 12.93 5.47
N PHE A 79 7.48 11.81 6.07
CA PHE A 79 6.44 11.78 7.10
C PHE A 79 6.98 11.63 8.53
N HIS A 80 8.31 11.70 8.73
CA HIS A 80 8.90 11.49 10.04
C HIS A 80 8.33 12.48 11.06
N PRO A 81 7.85 12.03 12.24
CA PRO A 81 7.23 12.88 13.25
C PRO A 81 8.07 14.07 13.69
N ASP A 82 9.40 13.94 13.72
CA ASP A 82 10.32 15.03 14.09
C ASP A 82 10.20 16.24 13.16
N ARG A 83 9.89 16.04 11.89
CA ARG A 83 9.66 17.14 10.94
C ARG A 83 8.40 17.94 11.24
N PHE A 84 7.52 17.36 12.02
CA PHE A 84 6.26 17.96 12.44
C PHE A 84 6.26 18.38 13.92
N ALA A 85 7.41 18.27 14.61
CA ALA A 85 7.52 18.58 16.04
C ALA A 85 7.05 19.99 16.40
N THR A 86 7.25 20.96 15.51
CA THR A 86 6.83 22.36 15.69
C THR A 86 5.50 22.71 14.99
N LYS A 87 4.86 21.74 14.34
CA LYS A 87 3.61 21.92 13.61
C LYS A 87 2.38 21.80 14.52
N SER A 88 1.20 22.07 13.99
CA SER A 88 -0.05 21.94 14.72
C SER A 88 -0.29 20.51 15.20
N SER A 89 -1.14 20.32 16.23
CA SER A 89 -1.49 18.99 16.74
C SER A 89 -2.08 18.09 15.65
N ARG A 90 -2.86 18.67 14.73
CA ARG A 90 -3.44 17.93 13.61
C ARG A 90 -2.38 17.45 12.62
N GLU A 91 -1.40 18.28 12.29
CA GLU A 91 -0.30 17.89 11.41
C GLU A 91 0.56 16.79 12.04
N LYS A 92 0.84 16.88 13.35
CA LYS A 92 1.55 15.82 14.10
C LYS A 92 0.80 14.49 14.05
N GLN A 93 -0.51 14.52 14.28
CA GLN A 93 -1.34 13.32 14.23
C GLN A 93 -1.36 12.71 12.82
N LEU A 94 -1.49 13.52 11.78
CA LEU A 94 -1.46 13.05 10.39
C LEU A 94 -0.09 12.48 10.01
N SER A 95 0.99 13.12 10.44
CA SER A 95 2.36 12.61 10.23
C SER A 95 2.52 11.21 10.86
N LEU A 96 2.08 11.04 12.11
CA LEU A 96 2.14 9.75 12.80
C LEU A 96 1.31 8.69 12.08
N GLN A 97 0.10 9.04 11.64
CA GLN A 97 -0.76 8.12 10.88
C GLN A 97 -0.10 7.68 9.58
N HIS A 98 0.44 8.62 8.78
CA HIS A 98 1.18 8.28 7.56
C HIS A 98 2.38 7.37 7.84
N ALA A 99 3.14 7.65 8.91
CA ALA A 99 4.29 6.82 9.28
C ALA A 99 3.87 5.39 9.69
N THR A 100 2.79 5.25 10.44
CA THR A 100 2.23 3.93 10.83
C THR A 100 1.76 3.16 9.61
N ASP A 101 0.90 3.77 8.77
CA ASP A 101 0.37 3.14 7.57
C ASP A 101 1.49 2.72 6.60
N LEU A 102 2.56 3.51 6.53
CA LEU A 102 3.73 3.23 5.69
C LEU A 102 4.53 2.03 6.21
N ASN A 103 4.72 1.93 7.54
CA ASN A 103 5.41 0.79 8.16
C ASN A 103 4.62 -0.51 7.92
N GLU A 104 3.31 -0.49 8.15
CA GLU A 104 2.43 -1.64 7.89
C GLU A 104 2.47 -2.08 6.43
N ALA A 105 2.40 -1.13 5.49
CA ALA A 105 2.48 -1.42 4.06
C ALA A 105 3.84 -2.04 3.68
N TYR A 106 4.94 -1.53 4.22
CA TYR A 106 6.27 -2.06 3.96
C TYR A 106 6.42 -3.48 4.50
N ASP A 107 6.00 -3.74 5.73
CA ASP A 107 6.11 -5.07 6.36
C ASP A 107 5.27 -6.11 5.61
N ARG A 108 4.05 -5.76 5.17
CA ARG A 108 3.23 -6.64 4.33
C ARG A 108 3.86 -6.93 2.97
N LEU A 109 4.42 -5.93 2.30
CA LEU A 109 5.01 -6.13 0.97
C LEU A 109 6.40 -6.78 1.00
N LYS A 110 7.11 -6.67 2.11
CA LYS A 110 8.44 -7.29 2.29
C LYS A 110 8.35 -8.81 2.33
N ALA A 111 7.36 -9.37 3.03
CA ALA A 111 7.18 -10.80 3.17
C ALA A 111 6.40 -11.38 1.97
N PRO A 112 6.88 -12.47 1.33
CA PRO A 112 6.24 -12.99 0.10
C PRO A 112 4.79 -13.43 0.30
N LEU A 113 4.45 -14.08 1.42
CA LEU A 113 3.10 -14.57 1.69
C LEU A 113 2.11 -13.41 1.85
N SER A 114 2.39 -12.48 2.76
CA SER A 114 1.52 -11.31 2.98
C SER A 114 1.45 -10.38 1.78
N ARG A 115 2.50 -10.33 0.94
CA ARG A 115 2.45 -9.66 -0.37
C ARG A 115 1.46 -10.32 -1.33
N ALA A 116 1.43 -11.65 -1.38
CA ALA A 116 0.45 -12.37 -2.19
C ALA A 116 -0.98 -12.09 -1.74
N GLU A 117 -1.22 -12.10 -0.43
CA GLU A 117 -2.51 -11.73 0.18
C GLU A 117 -2.92 -10.30 -0.18
N ALA A 118 -2.03 -9.32 0.01
CA ALA A 118 -2.27 -7.93 -0.36
C ALA A 118 -2.59 -7.77 -1.86
N LEU A 119 -1.92 -8.53 -2.72
CA LEU A 119 -2.18 -8.51 -4.16
C LEU A 119 -3.56 -9.08 -4.50
N LEU A 120 -3.97 -10.17 -3.84
CA LEU A 120 -5.30 -10.76 -4.00
C LEU A 120 -6.39 -9.79 -3.54
N GLU A 121 -6.22 -9.16 -2.38
CA GLU A 121 -7.13 -8.13 -1.86
C GLU A 121 -7.29 -6.96 -2.86
N THR A 122 -6.19 -6.49 -3.44
CA THR A 122 -6.20 -5.41 -4.46
C THR A 122 -7.01 -5.81 -5.70
N LYS A 123 -7.03 -7.11 -6.03
CA LYS A 123 -7.82 -7.66 -7.16
C LYS A 123 -9.26 -8.04 -6.78
N GLY A 124 -9.68 -7.77 -5.54
CA GLY A 124 -11.01 -8.16 -5.06
C GLY A 124 -11.19 -9.65 -4.81
N ALA A 125 -10.08 -10.39 -4.75
CA ALA A 125 -10.03 -11.83 -4.48
C ALA A 125 -9.43 -12.10 -3.09
N GLY A 126 -9.76 -11.27 -2.11
CA GLY A 126 -9.27 -11.43 -0.74
C GLY A 126 -9.55 -12.83 -0.20
N VAL A 127 -8.60 -13.40 0.50
CA VAL A 127 -8.76 -14.69 1.18
C VAL A 127 -9.71 -14.46 2.35
N ASP A 128 -10.91 -15.02 2.27
CA ASP A 128 -11.82 -15.06 3.42
C ASP A 128 -11.30 -16.15 4.37
N ASP A 129 -10.64 -15.74 5.44
CA ASP A 129 -10.12 -16.64 6.49
C ASP A 129 -11.19 -17.57 7.09
N HIS A 130 -12.45 -17.20 6.94
CA HIS A 130 -13.59 -17.99 7.42
C HIS A 130 -14.21 -18.91 6.36
N ALA A 131 -13.89 -18.70 5.08
CA ALA A 131 -14.51 -19.44 3.97
C ALA A 131 -13.78 -20.72 3.56
N ARG A 132 -12.58 -20.97 4.11
CA ARG A 132 -11.77 -22.15 3.79
C ARG A 132 -11.32 -22.86 5.06
N THR A 133 -12.26 -23.46 5.74
CA THR A 133 -11.94 -24.65 6.51
C THR A 133 -11.68 -25.75 5.50
N GLU A 134 -10.42 -26.17 5.34
CA GLU A 134 -10.11 -27.37 4.55
C GLU A 134 -10.90 -28.54 5.15
N SER A 135 -11.78 -29.10 4.37
CA SER A 135 -12.67 -30.17 4.79
C SER A 135 -12.22 -31.54 4.31
N ASP A 136 -11.06 -31.62 3.64
CA ASP A 136 -10.45 -32.88 3.26
C ASP A 136 -9.88 -33.58 4.50
N PRO A 137 -10.47 -34.71 4.95
CA PRO A 137 -10.04 -35.39 6.16
C PRO A 137 -8.60 -35.95 6.07
N GLU A 138 -8.14 -36.27 4.86
CA GLU A 138 -6.81 -36.84 4.61
C GLU A 138 -5.74 -35.77 4.81
N LEU A 139 -5.97 -34.54 4.26
CA LEU A 139 -5.10 -33.37 4.46
C LEU A 139 -5.06 -32.91 5.92
N LEU A 140 -6.19 -32.97 6.62
CA LEU A 140 -6.24 -32.61 8.04
C LEU A 140 -5.47 -33.62 8.89
N MET A 141 -5.54 -34.91 8.58
CA MET A 141 -4.79 -35.95 9.28
C MET A 141 -3.29 -35.79 9.05
N GLU A 142 -2.84 -35.57 7.81
CA GLU A 142 -1.43 -35.32 7.48
C GLU A 142 -0.87 -34.09 8.20
N ALA A 143 -1.66 -33.00 8.28
CA ALA A 143 -1.27 -31.81 9.00
C ALA A 143 -1.18 -32.03 10.51
N MET A 144 -2.04 -32.86 11.10
CA MET A 144 -2.00 -33.22 12.52
C MET A 144 -0.77 -34.10 12.81
N GLU A 145 -0.50 -35.13 12.02
CA GLU A 145 0.67 -35.99 12.16
C GLU A 145 1.98 -35.19 12.03
N SER A 146 2.05 -34.24 11.10
CA SER A 146 3.20 -33.36 10.93
C SER A 146 3.42 -32.46 12.16
N ARG A 147 2.36 -31.98 12.80
CA ARG A 147 2.45 -31.17 14.03
C ARG A 147 2.90 -32.00 15.21
N GLU A 148 2.40 -33.24 15.37
CA GLU A 148 2.85 -34.15 16.42
C GLU A 148 4.31 -34.51 16.28
N ALA A 149 4.75 -34.85 15.07
CA ALA A 149 6.17 -35.15 14.78
C ALA A 149 7.10 -33.97 15.10
N LEU A 150 6.66 -32.73 14.83
CA LEU A 150 7.44 -31.54 15.19
C LEU A 150 7.47 -31.32 16.71
N ALA A 151 6.36 -31.52 17.41
CA ALA A 151 6.30 -31.38 18.86
C ALA A 151 7.20 -32.42 19.57
N ASP A 152 7.21 -33.67 19.09
CA ASP A 152 8.06 -34.72 19.61
C ASP A 152 9.55 -34.45 19.35
N ALA A 153 9.89 -33.85 18.22
CA ALA A 153 11.27 -33.45 17.89
C ALA A 153 11.78 -32.31 18.80
N GLU A 154 10.90 -31.37 19.19
CA GLU A 154 11.26 -30.28 20.12
C GLU A 154 11.42 -30.74 21.56
N THR A 155 10.80 -31.86 21.94
CA THR A 155 10.91 -32.40 23.33
C THR A 155 12.07 -33.41 23.50
N ALA A 156 12.78 -33.77 22.44
CA ALA A 156 13.85 -34.76 22.43
C ALA A 156 15.26 -34.18 22.71
N ASP A 157 15.39 -32.86 22.95
CA ASP A 157 16.62 -32.14 23.31
C ASP A 157 16.57 -31.76 24.81
#